data_814e9f2421fbe238c99884cee974eec0
#
_entry.id   814e9f2421fbe238c99884cee974eec0
#
_cell.length_a   1.000
_cell.length_b   1.000
_cell.length_c   1.000
_cell.angle_alpha   90.00
_cell.angle_beta   90.00
_cell.angle_gamma   90.00
#
_symmetry.space_group_name_H-M   'P 1'
#
loop_
_entity.id
_entity.type
_entity.pdbx_description
1 polymer ?
#
loop_
_entity_poly.entity_id
_entity_poly.type
_entity_poly.pdbx_seq_one_letter_code
_entity_poly.pdbx_strand_id
1 'polypeptide(L)'
;AVIHAINETEVQYIITSQELLPKFKELLPHLPFINTIIYMKDAHTESQPELNLKPIEIHTFDDLVNLGQSRPDILPNEPKSTDLAVLMYTSGSTGTPKGVMLTHKNLIATMQCLMFMIDNNDFVYMAYLPMAHVMELLSQLTMLLVGIKVTTSFIRYFSKIESTSVNDP
;
A
#
# COMPACT_ATOMS: atom_id res chain seq x y z
N ALA A 1 -4.25 -16.83 0.92
CA ALA A 1 -3.45 -15.94 0.05
C ALA A 1 -2.52 -15.05 0.86
N VAL A 2 -3.02 -14.16 1.76
CA VAL A 2 -2.20 -13.19 2.51
C VAL A 2 -1.15 -13.88 3.39
N ILE A 3 -1.53 -14.87 4.21
CA ILE A 3 -0.59 -15.64 5.06
C ILE A 3 0.53 -16.27 4.22
N HIS A 4 0.18 -16.85 3.07
CA HIS A 4 1.16 -17.46 2.16
C HIS A 4 2.18 -16.41 1.68
N ALA A 5 1.70 -15.27 1.19
CA ALA A 5 2.55 -14.20 0.67
C ALA A 5 3.51 -13.65 1.74
N ILE A 6 3.01 -13.40 2.95
CA ILE A 6 3.82 -12.88 4.07
C ILE A 6 4.89 -13.90 4.48
N ASN A 7 4.53 -15.19 4.56
CA ASN A 7 5.48 -16.23 4.98
C ASN A 7 6.51 -16.55 3.90
N GLU A 8 6.11 -16.57 2.62
CA GLU A 8 7.02 -16.80 1.49
C GLU A 8 8.10 -15.72 1.39
N THR A 9 7.76 -14.49 1.76
CA THR A 9 8.67 -13.34 1.70
C THR A 9 9.38 -13.05 3.02
N GLU A 10 9.08 -13.80 4.08
CA GLU A 10 9.67 -13.63 5.43
C GLU A 10 9.60 -12.19 5.93
N VAL A 11 8.49 -11.51 5.63
CA VAL A 11 8.26 -10.11 6.00
C VAL A 11 8.28 -9.95 7.52
N GLN A 12 9.05 -8.98 8.01
CA GLN A 12 9.18 -8.68 9.44
C GLN A 12 8.34 -7.46 9.86
N TYR A 13 8.02 -6.57 8.93
CA TYR A 13 7.30 -5.32 9.16
C TYR A 13 6.02 -5.30 8.35
N ILE A 14 4.91 -4.92 8.98
CA ILE A 14 3.62 -4.72 8.30
C ILE A 14 3.20 -3.28 8.47
N ILE A 15 2.80 -2.62 7.37
CA ILE A 15 2.12 -1.33 7.40
C ILE A 15 0.65 -1.59 7.04
N THR A 16 -0.27 -1.08 7.86
CA THR A 16 -1.71 -1.34 7.71
C THR A 16 -2.56 -0.14 8.14
N SER A 17 -3.88 -0.23 8.01
CA SER A 17 -4.81 0.74 8.58
C SER A 17 -5.27 0.28 9.98
N GLN A 18 -5.69 1.24 10.80
CA GLN A 18 -6.26 0.97 12.13
C GLN A 18 -7.44 -0.01 12.09
N GLU A 19 -8.27 0.11 11.06
CA GLU A 19 -9.44 -0.75 10.83
C GLU A 19 -9.08 -2.24 10.69
N LEU A 20 -7.92 -2.53 10.12
CA LEU A 20 -7.48 -3.90 9.87
C LEU A 20 -6.74 -4.54 11.05
N LEU A 21 -6.33 -3.77 12.05
CA LEU A 21 -5.60 -4.27 13.22
C LEU A 21 -6.29 -5.45 13.94
N PRO A 22 -7.63 -5.46 14.16
CA PRO A 22 -8.28 -6.59 14.83
C PRO A 22 -8.09 -7.91 14.09
N LYS A 23 -7.97 -7.90 12.76
CA LYS A 23 -7.74 -9.11 11.96
C LYS A 23 -6.37 -9.75 12.22
N PHE A 24 -5.39 -8.95 12.63
CA PHE A 24 -4.05 -9.48 12.95
C PHE A 24 -4.03 -10.37 14.19
N LYS A 25 -4.97 -10.22 15.12
CA LYS A 25 -5.08 -11.15 16.27
C LYS A 25 -5.23 -12.60 15.82
N GLU A 26 -5.97 -12.83 14.74
CA GLU A 26 -6.21 -14.17 14.19
C GLU A 26 -5.08 -14.61 13.25
N LEU A 27 -4.42 -13.67 12.57
CA LEU A 27 -3.40 -13.99 11.57
C LEU A 27 -2.02 -14.23 12.19
N LEU A 28 -1.65 -13.50 13.25
CA LEU A 28 -0.31 -13.51 13.84
C LEU A 28 0.19 -14.90 14.29
N PRO A 29 -0.65 -15.80 14.82
CA PRO A 29 -0.18 -17.16 15.13
C PRO A 29 0.36 -17.92 13.90
N HIS A 30 -0.01 -17.48 12.70
CA HIS A 30 0.40 -18.07 11.43
C HIS A 30 1.51 -17.28 10.72
N LEU A 31 2.05 -16.23 11.34
CA LEU A 31 3.00 -15.27 10.76
C LEU A 31 4.28 -15.19 11.64
N PRO A 32 5.13 -16.23 11.63
CA PRO A 32 6.23 -16.36 12.59
C PRO A 32 7.34 -15.31 12.43
N PHE A 33 7.44 -14.65 11.28
CA PHE A 33 8.50 -13.68 10.98
C PHE A 33 8.13 -12.24 11.36
N ILE A 34 6.84 -11.95 11.61
CA ILE A 34 6.39 -10.59 11.93
C ILE A 34 6.84 -10.22 13.35
N ASN A 35 7.54 -9.10 13.45
CA ASN A 35 7.97 -8.52 14.71
C ASN A 35 7.40 -7.10 14.96
N THR A 36 7.02 -6.37 13.92
CA THR A 36 6.53 -5.00 14.04
C THR A 36 5.33 -4.74 13.14
N ILE A 37 4.30 -4.09 13.69
CA ILE A 37 3.15 -3.59 12.95
C ILE A 37 3.10 -2.07 13.09
N ILE A 38 3.05 -1.37 11.95
CA ILE A 38 2.89 0.07 11.86
C ILE A 38 1.49 0.35 11.30
N TYR A 39 0.71 1.18 11.96
CA TYR A 39 -0.64 1.46 11.45
C TYR A 39 -0.89 2.95 11.27
N MET A 40 -1.66 3.27 10.23
CA MET A 40 -2.22 4.60 9.99
C MET A 40 -3.52 4.74 10.79
N LYS A 41 -3.60 5.80 11.62
CA LYS A 41 -4.82 6.14 12.37
C LYS A 41 -5.93 6.53 11.41
N ASP A 42 -7.14 6.11 11.73
CA ASP A 42 -8.33 6.64 11.09
C ASP A 42 -8.67 8.01 11.68
N ALA A 43 -8.90 9.01 10.81
CA ALA A 43 -9.25 10.38 11.22
C ALA A 43 -10.57 10.47 12.02
N HIS A 44 -11.40 9.42 11.99
CA HIS A 44 -12.73 9.38 12.62
C HIS A 44 -12.79 8.46 13.83
N THR A 45 -11.70 7.79 14.21
CA THR A 45 -11.67 6.84 15.32
C THR A 45 -10.78 7.36 16.43
N GLU A 46 -11.36 7.88 17.50
CA GLU A 46 -10.63 8.41 18.68
C GLU A 46 -10.02 7.30 19.56
N SER A 47 -10.53 6.07 19.50
CA SER A 47 -10.07 4.98 20.35
C SER A 47 -8.82 4.31 19.79
N GLN A 48 -7.76 4.27 20.60
CA GLN A 48 -6.63 3.38 20.31
C GLN A 48 -7.10 1.92 20.52
N PRO A 49 -6.86 1.03 19.57
CA PRO A 49 -7.18 -0.37 19.78
C PRO A 49 -6.27 -0.92 20.87
N GLU A 50 -6.86 -1.46 21.94
CA GLU A 50 -6.13 -2.24 22.96
C GLU A 50 -5.67 -3.57 22.34
N LEU A 51 -4.55 -3.53 21.64
CA LEU A 51 -3.90 -4.68 21.02
C LEU A 51 -2.66 -5.05 21.83
N ASN A 52 -2.83 -5.92 22.81
CA ASN A 52 -1.69 -6.54 23.46
C ASN A 52 -1.27 -7.78 22.65
N LEU A 53 -0.44 -7.56 21.64
CA LEU A 53 0.03 -8.60 20.72
C LEU A 53 1.49 -8.99 21.01
N LYS A 54 1.90 -8.98 22.27
CA LYS A 54 3.27 -9.41 22.64
C LYS A 54 3.58 -10.79 22.05
N PRO A 55 4.79 -10.99 21.49
CA PRO A 55 5.98 -10.12 21.55
C PRO A 55 6.10 -9.05 20.46
N ILE A 56 5.06 -8.77 19.67
CA ILE A 56 5.08 -7.87 18.50
C ILE A 56 4.99 -6.43 18.96
N GLU A 57 5.83 -5.57 18.37
CA GLU A 57 5.81 -4.12 18.56
C GLU A 57 4.72 -3.49 17.67
N ILE A 58 3.97 -2.56 18.24
CA ILE A 58 2.91 -1.84 17.51
C ILE A 58 3.17 -0.34 17.62
N HIS A 59 3.31 0.31 16.47
CA HIS A 59 3.54 1.74 16.35
C HIS A 59 2.51 2.39 15.44
N THR A 60 2.21 3.66 15.69
CA THR A 60 1.48 4.47 14.72
C THR A 60 2.42 4.96 13.63
N PHE A 61 1.89 5.31 12.47
CA PHE A 61 2.69 5.93 11.41
C PHE A 61 3.29 7.27 11.87
N ASP A 62 2.56 8.01 12.73
CA ASP A 62 3.05 9.27 13.32
C ASP A 62 4.28 9.04 14.22
N ASP A 63 4.29 7.93 14.99
CA ASP A 63 5.45 7.58 15.82
C ASP A 63 6.69 7.35 14.96
N LEU A 64 6.52 6.70 13.80
CA LEU A 64 7.61 6.50 12.84
C LEU A 64 8.11 7.82 12.24
N VAL A 65 7.20 8.73 11.90
CA VAL A 65 7.54 10.07 11.40
C VAL A 65 8.32 10.86 12.46
N ASN A 66 7.84 10.87 13.72
CA ASN A 66 8.51 11.54 14.83
C ASN A 66 9.90 10.94 15.10
N LEU A 67 10.02 9.62 15.04
CA LEU A 67 11.32 8.95 15.17
C LEU A 67 12.28 9.39 14.06
N GLY A 68 11.82 9.44 12.80
CA GLY A 68 12.63 9.91 11.68
C GLY A 68 13.08 11.36 11.85
N GLN A 69 12.19 12.24 12.31
CA GLN A 69 12.53 13.65 12.59
C GLN A 69 13.56 13.79 13.73
N SER A 70 13.54 12.90 14.71
CA SER A 70 14.51 12.90 15.82
C SER A 70 15.89 12.37 15.42
N ARG A 71 16.02 11.77 14.23
CA ARG A 71 17.23 11.11 13.73
C ARG A 71 17.67 11.66 12.36
N PRO A 72 17.97 12.98 12.25
CA PRO A 72 18.40 13.59 11.00
C PRO A 72 19.79 13.12 10.52
N ASP A 73 20.52 12.43 11.37
CA ASP A 73 21.81 11.81 11.10
C ASP A 73 21.71 10.56 10.20
N ILE A 74 20.53 9.95 10.11
CA ILE A 74 20.30 8.76 9.26
C ILE A 74 20.01 9.21 7.84
N LEU A 75 20.97 8.96 6.96
CA LEU A 75 20.82 9.24 5.53
C LEU A 75 20.09 8.08 4.82
N PRO A 76 19.25 8.37 3.81
CA PRO A 76 18.64 7.34 2.98
C PRO A 76 19.71 6.50 2.28
N ASN A 77 19.50 5.20 2.22
CA ASN A 77 20.29 4.33 1.35
C ASN A 77 19.62 4.30 -0.02
N GLU A 78 20.25 4.92 -1.01
CA GLU A 78 19.72 5.00 -2.37
C GLU A 78 19.71 3.62 -3.03
N PRO A 79 18.56 3.16 -3.56
CA PRO A 79 18.49 1.88 -4.24
C PRO A 79 19.18 1.92 -5.60
N LYS A 80 19.76 0.81 -6.00
CA LYS A 80 20.28 0.60 -7.35
C LYS A 80 19.15 0.20 -8.29
N SER A 81 19.33 0.44 -9.58
CA SER A 81 18.35 0.08 -10.61
C SER A 81 18.01 -1.42 -10.65
N THR A 82 18.95 -2.26 -10.22
CA THR A 82 18.81 -3.73 -10.16
C THR A 82 18.15 -4.23 -8.89
N ASP A 83 18.02 -3.39 -7.87
CA ASP A 83 17.44 -3.80 -6.59
C ASP A 83 15.94 -4.07 -6.75
N LEU A 84 15.42 -4.98 -5.94
CA LEU A 84 14.00 -5.27 -5.87
C LEU A 84 13.26 -4.05 -5.33
N ALA A 85 12.28 -3.57 -6.10
CA ALA A 85 11.45 -2.43 -5.70
C ALA A 85 10.15 -2.88 -5.06
N VAL A 86 9.44 -3.83 -5.69
CA VAL A 86 8.17 -4.36 -5.19
C VAL A 86 8.00 -5.83 -5.56
N LEU A 87 7.26 -6.55 -4.72
CA LEU A 87 6.71 -7.88 -4.95
C LEU A 87 5.21 -7.75 -5.12
N MET A 88 4.69 -8.09 -6.31
CA MET A 88 3.27 -8.04 -6.62
C MET A 88 2.71 -9.44 -6.78
N TYR A 89 1.74 -9.81 -5.93
CA TYR A 89 1.11 -11.13 -6.00
C TYR A 89 -0.01 -11.16 -7.04
N THR A 90 0.01 -12.20 -7.87
CA THR A 90 -1.02 -12.49 -8.86
C THR A 90 -1.74 -13.78 -8.50
N SER A 91 -3.01 -13.92 -8.92
CA SER A 91 -3.85 -15.09 -8.62
C SER A 91 -3.44 -16.39 -9.31
N GLY A 92 -2.34 -16.42 -10.04
CA GLY A 92 -1.79 -17.60 -10.71
C GLY A 92 -2.82 -18.58 -11.33
N SER A 93 -2.57 -19.12 -12.50
CA SER A 93 -3.44 -20.09 -13.16
C SER A 93 -3.59 -21.43 -12.38
N THR A 94 -2.70 -21.67 -11.42
CA THR A 94 -2.69 -22.90 -10.58
C THR A 94 -3.42 -22.73 -9.26
N GLY A 95 -4.07 -21.60 -9.00
CA GLY A 95 -4.80 -21.30 -7.76
C GLY A 95 -3.91 -20.80 -6.59
N THR A 96 -2.60 -21.07 -6.58
CA THR A 96 -1.69 -20.51 -5.59
C THR A 96 -1.15 -19.16 -6.07
N PRO A 97 -1.28 -18.09 -5.28
CA PRO A 97 -0.72 -16.78 -5.63
C PRO A 97 0.79 -16.87 -5.86
N LYS A 98 1.29 -16.15 -6.87
CA LYS A 98 2.70 -16.06 -7.19
C LYS A 98 3.20 -14.64 -7.07
N GLY A 99 4.32 -14.44 -6.39
CA GLY A 99 4.98 -13.15 -6.25
C GLY A 99 5.80 -12.82 -7.50
N VAL A 100 5.44 -11.72 -8.17
CA VAL A 100 6.21 -11.18 -9.30
C VAL A 100 7.19 -10.16 -8.76
N MET A 101 8.48 -10.39 -8.95
CA MET A 101 9.57 -9.51 -8.53
C MET A 101 9.78 -8.40 -9.58
N LEU A 102 9.65 -7.15 -9.17
CA LEU A 102 9.87 -5.98 -10.01
C LEU A 102 11.02 -5.15 -9.45
N THR A 103 12.03 -4.91 -10.28
CA THR A 103 13.17 -4.04 -9.93
C THR A 103 12.82 -2.57 -10.14
N HIS A 104 13.60 -1.67 -9.53
CA HIS A 104 13.50 -0.23 -9.80
C HIS A 104 13.61 0.08 -11.29
N LYS A 105 14.49 -0.62 -12.03
CA LYS A 105 14.62 -0.48 -13.49
C LYS A 105 13.32 -0.82 -14.22
N ASN A 106 12.62 -1.88 -13.83
CA ASN A 106 11.35 -2.27 -14.45
C ASN A 106 10.29 -1.18 -14.28
N LEU A 107 10.16 -0.65 -13.04
CA LEU A 107 9.19 0.40 -12.75
C LEU A 107 9.50 1.67 -13.58
N ILE A 108 10.74 2.16 -13.54
CA ILE A 108 11.14 3.37 -14.27
C ILE A 108 10.95 3.23 -15.77
N ALA A 109 11.33 2.08 -16.36
CA ALA A 109 11.14 1.85 -17.79
C ALA A 109 9.65 1.90 -18.21
N THR A 110 8.76 1.32 -17.38
CA THR A 110 7.32 1.35 -17.66
C THR A 110 6.75 2.76 -17.46
N MET A 111 7.18 3.48 -16.42
CA MET A 111 6.78 4.86 -16.19
C MET A 111 7.19 5.78 -17.36
N GLN A 112 8.40 5.59 -17.91
CA GLN A 112 8.85 6.33 -19.09
C GLN A 112 7.93 6.08 -20.30
N CYS A 113 7.53 4.83 -20.53
CA CYS A 113 6.56 4.52 -21.60
C CYS A 113 5.22 5.21 -21.37
N LEU A 114 4.69 5.23 -20.13
CA LEU A 114 3.45 5.91 -19.80
C LEU A 114 3.56 7.42 -20.00
N MET A 115 4.71 8.02 -19.66
CA MET A 115 4.94 9.47 -19.86
C MET A 115 4.84 9.87 -21.34
N PHE A 116 5.33 9.04 -22.28
CA PHE A 116 5.20 9.30 -23.71
C PHE A 116 3.75 9.29 -24.21
N MET A 117 2.83 8.67 -23.47
CA MET A 117 1.40 8.63 -23.82
C MET A 117 0.63 9.85 -23.29
N ILE A 118 1.26 10.67 -22.44
CA ILE A 118 0.66 11.85 -21.84
C ILE A 118 0.96 13.05 -22.74
N ASP A 119 -0.01 13.46 -23.53
CA ASP A 119 0.13 14.53 -24.52
C ASP A 119 -0.20 15.94 -23.95
N ASN A 120 -0.91 15.99 -22.81
CA ASN A 120 -1.36 17.22 -22.18
C ASN A 120 -1.48 17.06 -20.67
N ASN A 121 -1.04 18.05 -19.89
CA ASN A 121 -1.08 18.03 -18.43
C ASN A 121 -2.35 18.65 -17.82
N ASP A 122 -3.33 19.08 -18.63
CA ASP A 122 -4.55 19.75 -18.20
C ASP A 122 -5.70 18.78 -17.82
N PHE A 123 -5.38 17.64 -17.23
CA PHE A 123 -6.38 16.71 -16.73
C PHE A 123 -6.10 16.29 -15.28
N VAL A 124 -7.10 15.68 -14.66
CA VAL A 124 -6.99 15.07 -13.33
C VAL A 124 -7.06 13.55 -13.51
N TYR A 125 -6.05 12.85 -13.04
CA TYR A 125 -6.05 11.39 -13.06
C TYR A 125 -6.95 10.87 -11.93
N MET A 126 -7.89 10.03 -12.29
CA MET A 126 -8.75 9.34 -11.33
C MET A 126 -8.17 7.96 -11.00
N ALA A 127 -7.61 7.83 -9.80
CA ALA A 127 -7.10 6.58 -9.27
C ALA A 127 -8.26 5.72 -8.76
N TYR A 128 -8.72 4.77 -9.56
CA TYR A 128 -9.87 3.93 -9.25
C TYR A 128 -9.52 2.46 -8.97
N LEU A 129 -8.36 1.99 -9.40
CA LEU A 129 -7.89 0.65 -9.10
C LEU A 129 -7.13 0.63 -7.75
N PRO A 130 -7.06 -0.51 -7.06
CA PRO A 130 -6.20 -0.65 -5.90
C PRO A 130 -4.71 -0.49 -6.26
N MET A 131 -3.93 0.22 -5.44
CA MET A 131 -2.47 0.33 -5.61
C MET A 131 -1.73 -1.02 -5.52
N ALA A 132 -2.39 -2.05 -4.99
CA ALA A 132 -1.89 -3.43 -5.06
C ALA A 132 -1.84 -3.99 -6.48
N HIS A 133 -2.50 -3.33 -7.45
CA HIS A 133 -2.38 -3.64 -8.86
C HIS A 133 -1.25 -2.83 -9.50
N VAL A 134 -0.32 -3.50 -10.17
CA VAL A 134 0.90 -2.86 -10.72
C VAL A 134 0.61 -1.70 -11.66
N MET A 135 -0.43 -1.80 -12.49
CA MET A 135 -0.81 -0.72 -13.40
C MET A 135 -1.24 0.53 -12.66
N GLU A 136 -2.00 0.39 -11.57
CA GLU A 136 -2.40 1.55 -10.76
C GLU A 136 -1.21 2.18 -10.06
N LEU A 137 -0.34 1.37 -9.45
CA LEU A 137 0.89 1.86 -8.83
C LEU A 137 1.72 2.68 -9.83
N LEU A 138 1.97 2.15 -11.02
CA LEU A 138 2.77 2.81 -12.05
C LEU A 138 2.09 4.06 -12.59
N SER A 139 0.78 4.02 -12.82
CA SER A 139 0.02 5.18 -13.29
C SER A 139 0.06 6.31 -12.28
N GLN A 140 -0.23 6.06 -10.99
CA GLN A 140 -0.19 7.09 -9.96
C GLN A 140 1.22 7.68 -9.82
N LEU A 141 2.26 6.84 -9.75
CA LEU A 141 3.64 7.32 -9.67
C LEU A 141 4.03 8.16 -10.88
N THR A 142 3.61 7.76 -12.09
CA THR A 142 3.85 8.53 -13.32
C THR A 142 3.14 9.88 -13.28
N MET A 143 1.86 9.90 -12.91
CA MET A 143 1.09 11.15 -12.82
C MET A 143 1.70 12.13 -11.81
N LEU A 144 2.11 11.63 -10.64
CA LEU A 144 2.79 12.45 -9.64
C LEU A 144 4.14 12.98 -10.15
N LEU A 145 4.91 12.15 -10.86
CA LEU A 145 6.21 12.55 -11.42
C LEU A 145 6.09 13.68 -12.45
N VAL A 146 5.05 13.66 -13.28
CA VAL A 146 4.79 14.70 -14.29
C VAL A 146 3.94 15.88 -13.78
N GLY A 147 3.60 15.89 -12.48
CA GLY A 147 2.87 16.99 -11.84
C GLY A 147 1.36 17.00 -12.09
N ILE A 148 0.78 15.90 -12.53
CA ILE A 148 -0.67 15.76 -12.73
C ILE A 148 -1.36 15.50 -11.39
N LYS A 149 -2.51 16.15 -11.19
CA LYS A 149 -3.36 15.93 -10.01
C LYS A 149 -3.93 14.51 -10.02
N VAL A 150 -3.78 13.81 -8.90
CA VAL A 150 -4.36 12.48 -8.68
C VAL A 150 -5.52 12.61 -7.69
N THR A 151 -6.66 12.02 -7.98
CA THR A 151 -7.82 11.95 -7.08
C THR A 151 -8.30 10.52 -6.89
N THR A 152 -8.63 10.16 -5.65
CA THR A 152 -9.23 8.87 -5.28
C THR A 152 -10.68 9.03 -4.82
N SER A 153 -11.18 10.26 -4.73
CA SER A 153 -12.45 10.58 -4.08
C SER A 153 -13.69 10.10 -4.84
N PHE A 154 -13.57 9.76 -6.12
CA PHE A 154 -14.69 9.41 -6.96
C PHE A 154 -15.34 8.06 -6.60
N ILE A 155 -14.56 7.08 -6.15
CA ILE A 155 -15.06 5.75 -5.79
C ILE A 155 -15.97 5.80 -4.55
N ARG A 156 -15.62 6.62 -3.54
CA ARG A 156 -16.48 6.84 -2.37
C ARG A 156 -17.81 7.51 -2.71
N TYR A 157 -17.83 8.34 -3.75
CA TYR A 157 -19.04 9.04 -4.18
C TYR A 157 -20.00 8.08 -4.89
N PHE A 158 -19.52 7.21 -5.78
CA PHE A 158 -20.36 6.23 -6.48
C PHE A 158 -20.92 5.15 -5.54
N SER A 159 -20.14 4.61 -4.63
CA SER A 159 -20.63 3.64 -3.65
C SER A 159 -21.73 4.22 -2.76
N LYS A 160 -21.72 5.55 -2.52
CA LYS A 160 -22.75 6.24 -1.77
C LYS A 160 -24.02 6.50 -2.60
N ILE A 161 -23.89 6.70 -3.92
CA ILE A 161 -25.04 6.84 -4.83
C ILE A 161 -25.76 5.51 -5.00
N GLU A 162 -25.05 4.41 -5.18
CA GLU A 162 -25.66 3.08 -5.27
C GLU A 162 -26.41 2.68 -3.99
N SER A 163 -25.87 3.04 -2.82
CA SER A 163 -26.55 2.76 -1.54
C SER A 163 -27.79 3.62 -1.29
N THR A 164 -27.93 4.77 -1.95
CA THR A 164 -29.11 5.64 -1.84
C THR A 164 -30.18 5.32 -2.88
N SER A 165 -29.85 4.71 -4.01
CA SER A 165 -30.81 4.38 -5.06
C SER A 165 -31.55 3.03 -4.84
N VAL A 166 -31.14 2.23 -3.86
CA VAL A 166 -31.76 0.92 -3.56
C VAL A 166 -32.85 1.01 -2.49
N ASN A 167 -33.05 2.17 -1.84
CA ASN A 167 -34.00 2.34 -0.73
C ASN A 167 -35.12 3.34 -0.99
N ASP A 168 -35.45 3.68 -2.25
CA ASP A 168 -36.71 4.40 -2.53
C ASP A 168 -37.78 3.40 -3.02
N PRO A 169 -38.98 3.40 -2.36
CA PRO A 169 -40.07 2.46 -2.61
C PRO A 169 -40.81 2.70 -3.94
#